data_c0c7635601f0f233710a1877bc7dde9a
#
_entry.id   c0c7635601f0f233710a1877bc7dde9a
#
_cell.length_a   1.000
_cell.length_b   1.000
_cell.length_c   1.000
_cell.angle_alpha   90.00
_cell.angle_beta   90.00
_cell.angle_gamma   90.00
#
_symmetry.space_group_name_H-M   'P 1'
#
loop_
_entity.id
_entity.type
_entity.pdbx_description
1 polymer ?
#
loop_
_entity_poly.entity_id
_entity_poly.type
_entity_poly.pdbx_seq_one_letter_code
_entity_poly.pdbx_strand_id
1 'polypeptide(L)'
;TAYRRQRQMCIRDRDITPELIGTIFYEGCPLHDGAMIIHHNKITHAACVLPLSDNLEISRDYGTRHRAALGLSEVSDALCLVVSEETGRISYCKGGTLTPNNGREELYNVLCNEFIQPIVDANRKMPRSGFLRRRQ
;
A
#
# COMPACT_ATOMS: atom_id res chain seq x y z
N THR A 1 4.61 24.08 -2.56
CA THR A 1 4.16 23.79 -1.21
C THR A 1 2.65 23.91 -1.03
N ALA A 2 1.97 25.01 -1.37
CA ALA A 2 0.50 25.10 -1.37
C ALA A 2 -0.14 24.17 -2.42
N TYR A 3 0.50 23.98 -3.56
CA TYR A 3 0.07 23.10 -4.64
C TYR A 3 0.10 21.60 -4.23
N ARG A 4 1.05 21.17 -3.39
CA ARG A 4 1.12 19.81 -2.85
C ARG A 4 0.01 19.53 -1.83
N ARG A 5 -0.40 20.52 -1.04
CA ARG A 5 -1.47 20.37 -0.04
C ARG A 5 -2.86 20.24 -0.66
N GLN A 6 -3.09 20.81 -1.86
CA GLN A 6 -4.40 20.74 -2.52
C GLN A 6 -4.68 19.41 -3.19
N ARG A 7 -3.66 18.54 -3.41
CA ARG A 7 -3.81 17.23 -4.06
C ARG A 7 -3.92 16.05 -3.13
N GLN A 8 -3.66 16.24 -1.84
CA GLN A 8 -3.85 15.17 -0.83
C GLN A 8 -5.17 15.40 -0.11
N MET A 9 -6.11 14.48 -0.29
CA MET A 9 -7.36 14.53 0.43
C MET A 9 -7.33 13.56 1.61
N CYS A 10 -7.41 14.09 2.84
CA CYS A 10 -7.55 13.30 4.04
C CYS A 10 -8.98 12.73 4.13
N ILE A 11 -9.09 11.41 4.22
CA ILE A 11 -10.38 10.68 4.23
C ILE A 11 -10.83 10.35 5.66
N ARG A 12 -10.21 10.85 6.69
CA ARG A 12 -10.54 10.60 8.10
C ARG A 12 -10.71 9.10 8.41
N ASP A 13 -9.64 8.33 8.28
CA ASP A 13 -9.51 6.95 8.78
C ASP A 13 -10.73 6.05 8.53
N ARG A 14 -11.01 5.79 7.27
CA ARG A 14 -12.10 4.91 6.85
C ARG A 14 -11.67 3.46 6.82
N ASP A 15 -12.59 2.57 7.15
CA ASP A 15 -12.38 1.13 7.02
C ASP A 15 -12.08 0.73 5.57
N ILE A 16 -11.21 -0.26 5.44
CA ILE A 16 -10.86 -0.82 4.13
C ILE A 16 -12.00 -1.74 3.70
N THR A 17 -12.71 -1.35 2.64
CA THR A 17 -13.73 -2.19 2.00
C THR A 17 -13.52 -2.20 0.49
N PRO A 18 -13.88 -3.30 -0.20
CA PRO A 18 -13.80 -3.35 -1.67
C PRO A 18 -14.63 -2.24 -2.33
N GLU A 19 -15.79 -1.92 -1.77
CA GLU A 19 -16.69 -0.88 -2.27
C GLU A 19 -16.04 0.51 -2.19
N LEU A 20 -15.37 0.83 -1.08
CA LEU A 20 -14.71 2.12 -0.92
C LEU A 20 -13.50 2.24 -1.84
N ILE A 21 -12.69 1.19 -1.96
CA ILE A 21 -11.57 1.15 -2.91
C ILE A 21 -12.07 1.35 -4.34
N GLY A 22 -13.10 0.62 -4.75
CA GLY A 22 -13.71 0.76 -6.07
C GLY A 22 -14.27 2.15 -6.33
N THR A 23 -14.86 2.78 -5.32
CA THR A 23 -15.39 4.15 -5.42
C THR A 23 -14.26 5.18 -5.58
N ILE A 24 -13.19 5.06 -4.81
CA ILE A 24 -12.04 5.99 -4.89
C ILE A 24 -11.38 5.92 -6.27
N PHE A 25 -11.21 4.72 -6.84
CA PHE A 25 -10.54 4.52 -8.13
C PHE A 25 -11.48 4.56 -9.34
N TYR A 26 -12.74 4.84 -9.14
CA TYR A 26 -13.67 5.05 -10.25
C TYR A 26 -13.29 6.33 -11.02
N GLU A 27 -13.23 6.25 -12.35
CA GLU A 27 -12.78 7.39 -13.19
C GLU A 27 -13.59 8.67 -12.99
N GLY A 28 -14.88 8.57 -12.68
CA GLY A 28 -15.72 9.71 -12.35
C GLY A 28 -15.47 10.33 -10.97
N CYS A 29 -14.67 9.68 -10.11
CA CYS A 29 -14.35 10.20 -8.80
C CYS A 29 -13.15 11.14 -8.86
N PRO A 30 -13.22 12.35 -8.28
CA PRO A 30 -12.09 13.27 -8.23
C PRO A 30 -10.84 12.72 -7.52
N LEU A 31 -10.99 11.65 -6.75
CA LEU A 31 -9.93 11.01 -5.97
C LEU A 31 -9.17 9.91 -6.71
N HIS A 32 -9.57 9.56 -7.94
CA HIS A 32 -8.98 8.43 -8.67
C HIS A 32 -7.57 8.68 -9.18
N ASP A 33 -7.21 9.94 -9.39
CA ASP A 33 -5.89 10.35 -9.89
C ASP A 33 -4.92 10.58 -8.74
N GLY A 34 -4.10 9.59 -8.48
CA GLY A 34 -3.13 9.57 -7.41
C GLY A 34 -3.17 8.29 -6.59
N ALA A 35 -2.38 8.26 -5.53
CA ALA A 35 -2.29 7.12 -4.64
C ALA A 35 -3.30 7.20 -3.49
N MET A 36 -3.75 6.03 -3.07
CA MET A 36 -4.50 5.85 -1.83
C MET A 36 -3.54 5.34 -0.75
N ILE A 37 -3.55 5.96 0.42
CA ILE A 37 -2.71 5.59 1.55
C ILE A 37 -3.53 4.80 2.56
N ILE A 38 -3.01 3.63 2.91
CA ILE A 38 -3.53 2.78 3.98
C ILE A 38 -2.51 2.78 5.12
N HIS A 39 -2.96 3.12 6.31
CA HIS A 39 -2.14 3.15 7.52
C HIS A 39 -2.94 2.63 8.71
N HIS A 40 -2.33 1.73 9.50
CA HIS A 40 -3.00 1.06 10.63
C HIS A 40 -4.38 0.47 10.27
N ASN A 41 -4.46 -0.26 9.17
CA ASN A 41 -5.69 -0.88 8.64
C ASN A 41 -6.83 0.10 8.32
N LYS A 42 -6.50 1.35 8.07
CA LYS A 42 -7.45 2.39 7.67
C LYS A 42 -7.00 3.09 6.39
N ILE A 43 -7.94 3.46 5.55
CA ILE A 43 -7.69 4.37 4.43
C ILE A 43 -7.63 5.79 4.99
N THR A 44 -6.47 6.42 4.92
CA THR A 44 -6.23 7.74 5.51
C THR A 44 -6.25 8.87 4.50
N HIS A 45 -5.71 8.63 3.32
CA HIS A 45 -5.58 9.64 2.25
C HIS A 45 -5.88 9.03 0.89
N ALA A 46 -6.33 9.87 -0.04
CA ALA A 46 -6.47 9.54 -1.45
C ALA A 46 -5.95 10.69 -2.32
N ALA A 47 -5.88 10.47 -3.62
CA ALA A 47 -5.34 11.43 -4.59
C ALA A 47 -3.94 11.96 -4.20
N CYS A 48 -3.11 11.13 -3.59
CA CYS A 48 -1.77 11.52 -3.17
C CYS A 48 -0.80 11.49 -4.35
N VAL A 49 0.01 12.55 -4.44
CA VAL A 49 1.13 12.59 -5.39
C VAL A 49 2.36 11.98 -4.73
N LEU A 50 2.91 10.97 -5.37
CA LEU A 50 4.10 10.27 -4.91
C LEU A 50 5.34 10.71 -5.68
N PRO A 51 6.55 10.58 -5.10
CA PRO A 51 7.79 10.83 -5.82
C PRO A 51 7.94 9.81 -6.96
N LEU A 52 8.40 10.26 -8.11
CA LEU A 52 8.70 9.38 -9.23
C LEU A 52 10.13 8.84 -9.11
N SER A 53 10.31 7.56 -9.38
CA SER A 53 11.63 6.96 -9.46
C SER A 53 12.39 7.47 -10.69
N ASP A 54 13.67 7.80 -10.50
CA ASP A 54 14.61 8.13 -11.57
C ASP A 54 15.33 6.89 -12.13
N ASN A 55 14.96 5.70 -11.69
CA ASN A 55 15.58 4.46 -12.13
C ASN A 55 15.32 4.23 -13.63
N LEU A 56 16.41 4.25 -14.40
CA LEU A 56 16.38 4.06 -15.86
C LEU A 56 16.32 2.59 -16.27
N GLU A 57 16.56 1.66 -15.36
CA GLU A 57 16.52 0.22 -15.62
C GLU A 57 15.10 -0.34 -15.70
N ILE A 58 14.11 0.46 -15.29
CA ILE A 58 12.72 0.06 -15.42
C ILE A 58 12.34 0.02 -16.89
N SER A 59 11.74 -1.10 -17.30
CA SER A 59 11.21 -1.25 -18.67
C SER A 59 10.35 -0.05 -19.05
N ARG A 60 10.46 0.39 -20.30
CA ARG A 60 9.63 1.46 -20.87
C ARG A 60 8.14 1.12 -20.88
N ASP A 61 7.82 -0.16 -20.69
CA ASP A 61 6.44 -0.67 -20.61
C ASP A 61 5.73 -0.24 -19.30
N TYR A 62 6.49 0.27 -18.32
CA TYR A 62 5.93 0.76 -17.07
C TYR A 62 5.68 2.28 -17.13
N GLY A 63 4.43 2.66 -16.90
CA GLY A 63 3.99 4.05 -16.92
C GLY A 63 4.28 4.81 -15.61
N THR A 64 3.71 6.01 -15.54
CA THR A 64 3.89 6.95 -14.41
C THR A 64 3.47 6.35 -13.06
N ARG A 65 2.40 5.55 -13.02
CA ARG A 65 1.93 4.89 -11.77
C ARG A 65 2.95 3.92 -11.22
N HIS A 66 3.61 3.14 -12.07
CA HIS A 66 4.67 2.21 -11.67
C HIS A 66 5.89 2.98 -11.15
N ARG A 67 6.28 4.06 -11.81
CA ARG A 67 7.38 4.93 -11.37
C ARG A 67 7.08 5.61 -10.03
N ALA A 68 5.83 6.00 -9.80
CA ALA A 68 5.39 6.56 -8.52
C ALA A 68 5.43 5.53 -7.39
N ALA A 69 4.94 4.32 -7.63
CA ALA A 69 5.00 3.23 -6.66
C ALA A 69 6.44 2.85 -6.31
N LEU A 70 7.31 2.75 -7.31
CA LEU A 70 8.72 2.47 -7.10
C LEU A 70 9.40 3.59 -6.33
N GLY A 71 9.19 4.86 -6.72
CA GLY A 71 9.78 6.02 -6.06
C GLY A 71 9.44 6.11 -4.58
N LEU A 72 8.19 5.81 -4.20
CA LEU A 72 7.82 5.74 -2.79
C LEU A 72 8.52 4.57 -2.07
N SER A 73 8.62 3.41 -2.72
CA SER A 73 9.26 2.23 -2.12
C SER A 73 10.78 2.40 -1.93
N GLU A 74 11.42 3.30 -2.67
CA GLU A 74 12.84 3.62 -2.54
C GLU A 74 13.15 4.44 -1.28
N VAL A 75 12.19 5.26 -0.83
CA VAL A 75 12.36 6.22 0.27
C VAL A 75 11.56 5.86 1.53
N SER A 76 10.85 4.75 1.52
CA SER A 76 10.04 4.29 2.65
C SER A 76 10.00 2.77 2.75
N ASP A 77 9.50 2.24 3.85
CA ASP A 77 9.24 0.82 4.05
C ASP A 77 7.86 0.37 3.54
N ALA A 78 7.13 1.25 2.87
CA ALA A 78 5.81 0.98 2.35
C ALA A 78 5.82 -0.14 1.30
N LEU A 79 4.82 -1.01 1.36
CA LEU A 79 4.45 -1.88 0.26
C LEU A 79 3.50 -1.12 -0.66
N CYS A 80 3.90 -0.93 -1.91
CA CYS A 80 3.11 -0.22 -2.90
C CYS A 80 2.50 -1.21 -3.89
N LEU A 81 1.19 -1.18 -4.06
CA LEU A 81 0.49 -1.92 -5.10
C LEU A 81 0.16 -0.98 -6.25
N VAL A 82 0.36 -1.44 -7.47
CA VAL A 82 0.04 -0.69 -8.68
C VAL A 82 -0.70 -1.55 -9.67
N VAL A 83 -1.78 -0.99 -10.23
CA VAL A 83 -2.56 -1.61 -11.30
C VAL A 83 -2.27 -0.85 -12.59
N SER A 84 -1.85 -1.56 -13.63
CA SER A 84 -1.59 -0.97 -14.94
C SER A 84 -2.89 -0.47 -15.57
N GLU A 85 -2.89 0.77 -16.04
CA GLU A 85 -4.01 1.32 -16.81
C GLU A 85 -4.23 0.60 -18.14
N GLU A 86 -3.15 0.16 -18.76
CA GLU A 86 -3.19 -0.43 -20.10
C GLU A 86 -3.59 -1.91 -20.06
N THR A 87 -3.07 -2.66 -19.11
CA THR A 87 -3.19 -4.13 -19.08
C THR A 87 -4.05 -4.66 -17.95
N GLY A 88 -4.35 -3.86 -16.93
CA GLY A 88 -5.01 -4.29 -15.69
C GLY A 88 -4.14 -5.21 -14.80
N ARG A 89 -2.89 -5.45 -15.19
CA ARG A 89 -1.99 -6.27 -14.38
C ARG A 89 -1.58 -5.57 -13.11
N ILE A 90 -1.49 -6.35 -12.05
CA ILE A 90 -1.06 -5.87 -10.74
C ILE A 90 0.44 -6.13 -10.59
N SER A 91 1.13 -5.14 -10.05
CA SER A 91 2.53 -5.26 -9.62
C SER A 91 2.66 -4.71 -8.21
N TYR A 92 3.71 -5.07 -7.51
CA TYR A 92 4.01 -4.49 -6.21
C TYR A 92 5.46 -4.02 -6.13
N CYS A 93 5.69 -2.97 -5.35
CA CYS A 93 7.00 -2.39 -5.12
C CYS A 93 7.32 -2.43 -3.62
N LYS A 94 8.51 -2.90 -3.29
CA LYS A 94 9.05 -2.92 -1.92
C LYS A 94 10.55 -2.70 -1.97
N GLY A 95 11.05 -1.77 -1.15
CA GLY A 95 12.48 -1.52 -1.03
C GLY A 95 13.18 -1.16 -2.34
N GLY A 96 12.52 -0.43 -3.24
CA GLY A 96 13.08 -0.05 -4.52
C GLY A 96 13.05 -1.15 -5.59
N THR A 97 12.32 -2.23 -5.36
CA THR A 97 12.16 -3.33 -6.33
C THR A 97 10.72 -3.45 -6.77
N LEU A 98 10.51 -3.50 -8.08
CA LEU A 98 9.21 -3.72 -8.69
C LEU A 98 9.08 -5.18 -9.12
N THR A 99 8.02 -5.84 -8.65
CA THR A 99 7.74 -7.25 -8.92
C THR A 99 6.35 -7.39 -9.54
N PRO A 100 6.24 -7.96 -10.76
CA PRO A 100 4.95 -8.32 -11.32
C PRO A 100 4.27 -9.40 -10.47
N ASN A 101 2.97 -9.24 -10.25
CA ASN A 101 2.18 -10.23 -9.53
C ASN A 101 1.53 -11.22 -10.51
N ASN A 102 1.66 -12.52 -10.21
CA ASN A 102 1.19 -13.59 -11.09
C ASN A 102 -0.21 -14.10 -10.76
N GLY A 103 -0.89 -13.51 -9.81
CA GLY A 103 -2.26 -13.87 -9.50
C GLY A 103 -2.71 -13.50 -8.09
N ARG A 104 -3.97 -13.78 -7.83
CA ARG A 104 -4.63 -13.44 -6.56
C ARG A 104 -3.97 -14.11 -5.34
N GLU A 105 -3.59 -15.36 -5.49
CA GLU A 105 -2.98 -16.13 -4.39
C GLU A 105 -1.60 -15.59 -4.00
N GLU A 106 -0.77 -15.23 -4.98
CA GLU A 106 0.52 -14.61 -4.73
C GLU A 106 0.35 -13.27 -4.01
N LEU A 107 -0.56 -12.41 -4.49
CA LEU A 107 -0.85 -11.14 -3.85
C LEU A 107 -1.34 -11.31 -2.41
N TYR A 108 -2.21 -12.27 -2.16
CA TYR A 108 -2.69 -12.59 -0.82
C TYR A 108 -1.52 -12.98 0.09
N ASN A 109 -0.62 -13.84 -0.38
CA ASN A 109 0.54 -14.27 0.39
C ASN A 109 1.50 -13.12 0.68
N VAL A 110 1.75 -12.23 -0.30
CA VAL A 110 2.57 -11.03 -0.10
C VAL A 110 1.99 -10.14 1.00
N LEU A 111 0.68 -9.89 0.96
CA LEU A 111 0.00 -9.06 1.95
C LEU A 111 0.00 -9.72 3.34
N CYS A 112 -0.22 -11.03 3.43
CA CYS A 112 -0.16 -11.75 4.69
C CYS A 112 1.24 -11.72 5.30
N ASN A 113 2.27 -11.92 4.51
CA ASN A 113 3.66 -11.88 4.97
C ASN A 113 4.07 -10.49 5.44
N GLU A 114 3.60 -9.46 4.78
CA GLU A 114 3.95 -8.07 5.13
C GLU A 114 3.22 -7.56 6.38
N PHE A 115 1.94 -7.88 6.54
CA PHE A 115 1.09 -7.23 7.54
C PHE A 115 0.62 -8.15 8.66
N ILE A 116 0.48 -9.45 8.43
CA ILE A 116 -0.06 -10.41 9.41
C ILE A 116 1.06 -11.16 10.12
N GLN A 117 2.03 -11.69 9.39
CA GLN A 117 3.11 -12.48 9.96
C GLN A 117 3.93 -11.74 11.02
N PRO A 118 4.30 -10.47 10.84
CA PRO A 118 5.02 -9.71 11.87
C PRO A 118 4.25 -9.59 13.18
N ILE A 119 2.92 -9.47 13.13
CA ILE A 119 2.06 -9.41 14.32
C ILE A 119 2.04 -10.75 15.03
N VAL A 120 1.92 -11.85 14.29
CA VAL A 120 1.95 -13.22 14.84
C VAL A 120 3.28 -13.49 15.52
N ASP A 121 4.39 -13.12 14.89
CA ASP A 121 5.73 -13.33 15.43
C ASP A 121 6.01 -12.48 16.68
N ALA A 122 5.53 -11.23 16.69
CA ALA A 122 5.60 -10.37 17.87
C ALA A 122 4.82 -10.95 19.05
N ASN A 123 3.62 -11.46 18.81
CA ASN A 123 2.80 -12.10 19.83
C ASN A 123 3.40 -13.41 20.37
N ARG A 124 4.14 -14.16 19.55
CA ARG A 124 4.88 -15.36 19.99
C ARG A 124 6.07 -15.03 20.89
N LYS A 125 6.70 -13.87 20.68
CA LYS A 125 7.85 -13.41 21.47
C LYS A 125 7.46 -12.76 22.81
N MET A 126 6.19 -12.39 22.99
CA MET A 126 5.71 -11.93 24.30
C MET A 126 5.73 -13.09 25.29
N PRO A 127 6.44 -12.98 26.44
CA PRO A 127 6.35 -13.97 27.49
C PRO A 127 4.89 -14.05 27.92
N ARG A 128 4.33 -15.24 27.93
CA ARG A 128 3.04 -15.47 28.58
C ARG A 128 3.23 -14.99 30.02
N SER A 129 2.70 -13.81 30.33
CA SER A 129 2.66 -13.33 31.71
C SER A 129 1.97 -14.41 32.52
N GLY A 130 2.74 -15.03 33.40
CA GLY A 130 2.25 -16.10 34.23
C GLY A 130 1.00 -15.62 34.97
N PHE A 131 -0.06 -16.35 34.78
CA PHE A 131 -1.25 -16.19 35.61
C PHE A 131 -0.80 -16.45 37.05
N LEU A 132 -0.55 -15.38 37.82
CA LEU A 132 -0.35 -15.46 39.24
C LEU A 132 -1.66 -16.01 39.84
N ARG A 133 -1.72 -17.33 40.06
CA ARG A 133 -2.72 -17.89 40.95
C ARG A 133 -2.54 -17.20 42.30
N ARG A 134 -3.43 -16.27 42.63
CA ARG A 134 -3.62 -15.92 44.03
C ARG A 134 -4.06 -17.17 44.75
N ARG A 135 -3.17 -17.76 45.53
CA ARG A 135 -3.57 -18.67 46.60
C ARG A 135 -4.34 -17.83 47.60
N GLN A 136 -5.57 -18.21 47.85
CA GLN A 136 -6.30 -17.81 49.03
C GLN A 136 -5.67 -18.52 50.24
#